data_afdb4bd4fdba4f3ae2fcdf198ec06402
#
_entry.id   afdb4bd4fdba4f3ae2fcdf198ec06402
#
_cell.length_a   1.000
_cell.length_b   1.000
_cell.length_c   1.000
_cell.angle_alpha   90.00
_cell.angle_beta   90.00
_cell.angle_gamma   90.00
#
_symmetry.space_group_name_H-M   'P 1'
#
loop_
_entity.id
_entity.type
_entity.pdbx_description
1 polymer ?
#
loop_
_entity_poly.entity_id
_entity_poly.type
_entity_poly.pdbx_seq_one_letter_code
_entity_poly.pdbx_strand_id
1 'polypeptide(L)'
;EYKASVLSLREKYREQIDIHLGMEVECYQSEWEDLATYRKDMEYCILGQHQIVLNGKSSYDLRNGDELKQYVDQIEYACYHGLCDYIAHPDACMWIYPRIDDGVRTAAARIAEISAKYDVPLEINCGSGVRTGLSQYEDCVRYPYPVCIFFEEAAAHGCRAVLGLDIHDPKLFFTDEYINRALSVVEGLDLNI
;
A
#
# COMPACT_ATOMS: atom_id res chain seq x y z
N GLU A 1 -5.63 -21.63 12.11
CA GLU A 1 -7.08 -21.47 11.84
C GLU A 1 -7.30 -20.75 10.50
N TYR A 2 -6.78 -19.53 10.27
CA TYR A 2 -6.89 -18.74 9.03
C TYR A 2 -6.51 -19.55 7.78
N LYS A 3 -5.28 -20.08 7.72
CA LYS A 3 -4.77 -20.88 6.60
C LYS A 3 -5.70 -22.05 6.25
N ALA A 4 -6.19 -22.80 7.25
CA ALA A 4 -7.10 -23.91 7.04
C ALA A 4 -8.44 -23.48 6.44
N SER A 5 -8.97 -22.33 6.88
CA SER A 5 -10.21 -21.77 6.35
C SER A 5 -10.07 -21.36 4.88
N VAL A 6 -8.99 -20.64 4.52
CA VAL A 6 -8.71 -20.23 3.13
C VAL A 6 -8.55 -21.46 2.22
N LEU A 7 -7.78 -22.46 2.63
CA LEU A 7 -7.57 -23.67 1.84
C LEU A 7 -8.87 -24.49 1.65
N SER A 8 -9.74 -24.52 2.67
CA SER A 8 -11.07 -25.14 2.56
C SER A 8 -11.97 -24.41 1.56
N LEU A 9 -11.95 -23.06 1.56
CA LEU A 9 -12.71 -22.26 0.62
C LEU A 9 -12.17 -22.40 -0.80
N ARG A 10 -10.86 -22.46 -0.98
CA ARG A 10 -10.21 -22.74 -2.27
C ARG A 10 -10.72 -24.03 -2.87
N GLU A 11 -10.69 -25.13 -2.11
CA GLU A 11 -11.17 -26.42 -2.61
C GLU A 11 -12.67 -26.38 -2.95
N LYS A 12 -13.47 -25.75 -2.10
CA LYS A 12 -14.92 -25.62 -2.30
C LYS A 12 -15.29 -24.86 -3.57
N TYR A 13 -14.55 -23.79 -3.91
CA TYR A 13 -14.90 -22.88 -4.98
C TYR A 13 -13.94 -22.94 -6.18
N ARG A 14 -13.08 -23.94 -6.28
CA ARG A 14 -12.00 -24.08 -7.27
C ARG A 14 -12.46 -23.93 -8.74
N GLU A 15 -13.74 -24.29 -9.04
CA GLU A 15 -14.28 -24.18 -10.38
C GLU A 15 -14.93 -22.78 -10.67
N GLN A 16 -14.94 -21.90 -9.68
CA GLN A 16 -15.64 -20.61 -9.74
C GLN A 16 -14.71 -19.43 -9.55
N ILE A 17 -13.71 -19.57 -8.68
CA ILE A 17 -12.77 -18.49 -8.35
C ILE A 17 -11.43 -19.10 -7.93
N ASP A 18 -10.35 -18.43 -8.35
CA ASP A 18 -9.00 -18.73 -7.89
C ASP A 18 -8.72 -18.00 -6.57
N ILE A 19 -8.48 -18.77 -5.51
CA ILE A 19 -8.28 -18.23 -4.15
C ILE A 19 -6.82 -18.47 -3.75
N HIS A 20 -6.08 -17.38 -3.53
CA HIS A 20 -4.70 -17.41 -3.06
C HIS A 20 -4.61 -17.18 -1.55
N LEU A 21 -3.68 -17.88 -0.90
CA LEU A 21 -3.42 -17.72 0.53
C LEU A 21 -2.43 -16.56 0.72
N GLY A 22 -2.95 -15.39 1.04
CA GLY A 22 -2.17 -14.19 1.29
C GLY A 22 -2.36 -13.62 2.69
N MET A 23 -1.51 -12.68 3.06
CA MET A 23 -1.60 -11.92 4.31
C MET A 23 -1.12 -10.49 4.08
N GLU A 24 -1.85 -9.52 4.61
CA GLU A 24 -1.34 -8.18 4.81
C GLU A 24 -0.51 -8.14 6.10
N VAL A 25 0.68 -7.59 5.99
CA VAL A 25 1.69 -7.60 7.07
C VAL A 25 2.24 -6.19 7.31
N GLU A 26 2.71 -5.96 8.53
CA GLU A 26 3.53 -4.80 8.88
C GLU A 26 4.96 -5.26 9.16
N CYS A 27 5.95 -4.45 8.79
CA CYS A 27 7.35 -4.75 9.04
C CYS A 27 7.93 -3.82 10.10
N TYR A 28 8.52 -4.40 11.13
CA TYR A 28 9.30 -3.69 12.14
C TYR A 28 10.68 -4.31 12.24
N GLN A 29 11.72 -3.48 12.25
CA GLN A 29 13.10 -3.97 12.31
C GLN A 29 13.39 -4.82 13.54
N SER A 30 12.63 -4.63 14.63
CA SER A 30 12.75 -5.42 15.86
C SER A 30 12.15 -6.82 15.77
N GLU A 31 11.25 -7.08 14.82
CA GLU A 31 10.44 -8.31 14.73
C GLU A 31 10.40 -8.94 13.34
N TRP A 32 11.34 -8.55 12.47
CA TRP A 32 11.35 -9.03 11.08
C TRP A 32 11.53 -10.56 10.95
N GLU A 33 12.20 -11.20 11.89
CA GLU A 33 12.44 -12.66 11.87
C GLU A 33 11.13 -13.44 12.04
N ASP A 34 10.23 -12.93 12.88
CA ASP A 34 8.88 -13.50 13.05
C ASP A 34 8.08 -13.36 11.74
N LEU A 35 8.12 -12.18 11.13
CA LEU A 35 7.47 -11.94 9.84
C LEU A 35 8.05 -12.86 8.76
N ALA A 36 9.37 -13.02 8.69
CA ALA A 36 10.03 -13.94 7.74
C ALA A 36 9.60 -15.41 7.96
N THR A 37 9.23 -15.77 9.18
CA THR A 37 8.70 -17.10 9.49
C THR A 37 7.27 -17.26 8.99
N TYR A 38 6.40 -16.28 9.21
CA TYR A 38 5.03 -16.29 8.67
C TYR A 38 5.01 -16.27 7.15
N ARG A 39 5.89 -15.49 6.52
CA ARG A 39 6.01 -15.37 5.06
C ARG A 39 6.17 -16.72 4.35
N LYS A 40 6.91 -17.66 4.96
CA LYS A 40 7.14 -19.01 4.40
C LYS A 40 5.88 -19.84 4.24
N ASP A 41 4.85 -19.53 5.01
CA ASP A 41 3.58 -20.26 5.02
C ASP A 41 2.52 -19.65 4.09
N MET A 42 2.79 -18.48 3.51
CA MET A 42 1.88 -17.74 2.64
C MET A 42 2.33 -17.84 1.18
N GLU A 43 1.37 -17.81 0.26
CA GLU A 43 1.66 -17.75 -1.18
C GLU A 43 2.11 -16.35 -1.57
N TYR A 44 1.54 -15.32 -0.91
CA TYR A 44 2.00 -13.94 -1.03
C TYR A 44 1.78 -13.16 0.27
N CYS A 45 2.55 -12.09 0.45
CA CYS A 45 2.36 -11.12 1.52
C CYS A 45 2.32 -9.72 0.92
N ILE A 46 1.40 -8.90 1.40
CA ILE A 46 1.30 -7.49 1.04
C ILE A 46 1.75 -6.64 2.22
N LEU A 47 2.55 -5.61 1.97
CA LEU A 47 3.04 -4.73 3.03
C LEU A 47 2.09 -3.56 3.23
N GLY A 48 1.26 -3.61 4.28
CA GLY A 48 0.46 -2.49 4.75
C GLY A 48 1.10 -1.87 5.99
N GLN A 49 1.94 -0.85 5.81
CA GLN A 49 2.67 -0.26 6.94
C GLN A 49 1.81 0.78 7.67
N HIS A 50 1.11 0.36 8.73
CA HIS A 50 0.17 1.21 9.48
C HIS A 50 0.80 1.94 10.67
N GLN A 51 2.00 1.58 11.07
CA GLN A 51 2.74 2.26 12.14
C GLN A 51 4.21 2.46 11.74
N ILE A 52 4.82 3.56 12.19
CA ILE A 52 6.24 3.82 11.91
C ILE A 52 7.20 3.14 12.89
N VAL A 53 6.69 2.74 14.05
CA VAL A 53 7.36 1.89 15.03
C VAL A 53 6.33 1.00 15.70
N LEU A 54 6.72 -0.20 16.13
CA LEU A 54 5.85 -1.15 16.81
C LEU A 54 5.16 -0.51 18.04
N ASN A 55 3.84 -0.62 18.12
CA ASN A 55 3.00 -0.01 19.16
C ASN A 55 3.18 1.51 19.30
N GLY A 56 3.63 2.16 18.23
CA GLY A 56 3.92 3.59 18.20
C GLY A 56 2.93 4.40 17.37
N LYS A 57 3.46 5.43 16.71
CA LYS A 57 2.65 6.36 15.93
C LYS A 57 2.11 5.71 14.67
N SER A 58 0.81 5.91 14.41
CA SER A 58 0.16 5.48 13.18
C SER A 58 0.74 6.22 11.96
N SER A 59 0.91 5.50 10.86
CA SER A 59 1.27 6.09 9.57
C SER A 59 0.21 7.07 9.04
N TYR A 60 -1.04 6.92 9.46
CA TYR A 60 -2.12 7.85 9.12
C TYR A 60 -2.04 9.20 9.84
N ASP A 61 -1.17 9.33 10.85
CA ASP A 61 -1.06 10.52 11.71
C ASP A 61 0.23 11.30 11.51
N LEU A 62 0.97 11.05 10.40
CA LEU A 62 2.25 11.71 10.13
C LEU A 62 2.05 13.19 9.74
N ARG A 63 3.00 14.05 10.13
CA ARG A 63 2.89 15.50 9.93
C ARG A 63 4.18 16.18 9.48
N ASN A 64 5.30 15.47 9.41
CA ASN A 64 6.60 16.05 9.06
C ASN A 64 7.51 15.05 8.34
N GLY A 65 8.57 15.57 7.71
CA GLY A 65 9.50 14.77 6.90
C GLY A 65 10.28 13.72 7.68
N ASP A 66 10.59 13.95 8.96
CA ASP A 66 11.30 12.94 9.78
C ASP A 66 10.43 11.71 10.05
N GLU A 67 9.13 11.91 10.24
CA GLU A 67 8.16 10.83 10.39
C GLU A 67 7.96 10.08 9.06
N LEU A 68 7.87 10.80 7.93
CA LEU A 68 7.83 10.19 6.59
C LEU A 68 9.08 9.36 6.33
N LYS A 69 10.26 9.86 6.73
CA LYS A 69 11.50 9.10 6.60
C LYS A 69 11.43 7.77 7.36
N GLN A 70 10.95 7.76 8.60
CA GLN A 70 10.80 6.54 9.39
C GLN A 70 9.82 5.54 8.72
N TYR A 71 8.71 6.04 8.17
CA TYR A 71 7.76 5.24 7.41
C TYR A 71 8.43 4.56 6.21
N VAL A 72 9.17 5.31 5.41
CA VAL A 72 9.87 4.79 4.23
C VAL A 72 10.99 3.82 4.63
N ASP A 73 11.69 4.07 5.73
CA ASP A 73 12.76 3.18 6.23
C ASP A 73 12.20 1.78 6.58
N GLN A 74 10.96 1.65 7.11
CA GLN A 74 10.33 0.34 7.35
C GLN A 74 9.98 -0.36 6.03
N ILE A 75 9.45 0.39 5.05
CA ILE A 75 9.15 -0.15 3.71
C ILE A 75 10.43 -0.67 3.05
N GLU A 76 11.51 0.12 3.07
CA GLU A 76 12.80 -0.31 2.51
C GLU A 76 13.32 -1.57 3.19
N TYR A 77 13.19 -1.64 4.51
CA TYR A 77 13.62 -2.80 5.27
C TYR A 77 12.85 -4.07 4.88
N ALA A 78 11.53 -3.97 4.73
CA ALA A 78 10.70 -5.09 4.28
C ALA A 78 11.07 -5.58 2.87
N CYS A 79 11.25 -4.66 1.94
CA CYS A 79 11.64 -4.98 0.55
C CYS A 79 13.05 -5.58 0.49
N TYR A 80 14.00 -5.04 1.25
CA TYR A 80 15.38 -5.57 1.33
C TYR A 80 15.42 -7.02 1.79
N HIS A 81 14.56 -7.40 2.74
CA HIS A 81 14.49 -8.77 3.27
C HIS A 81 13.53 -9.69 2.50
N GLY A 82 12.89 -9.21 1.41
CA GLY A 82 11.94 -9.99 0.62
C GLY A 82 10.69 -10.43 1.39
N LEU A 83 10.21 -9.57 2.29
CA LEU A 83 9.09 -9.88 3.19
C LEU A 83 7.71 -9.60 2.57
N CYS A 84 7.66 -8.93 1.43
CA CYS A 84 6.41 -8.61 0.73
C CYS A 84 6.54 -8.80 -0.78
N ASP A 85 5.41 -9.02 -1.43
CA ASP A 85 5.28 -9.17 -2.88
C ASP A 85 4.80 -7.89 -3.56
N TYR A 86 4.11 -7.01 -2.82
CA TYR A 86 3.83 -5.62 -3.21
C TYR A 86 3.59 -4.73 -1.99
N ILE A 87 3.67 -3.41 -2.18
CA ILE A 87 3.46 -2.41 -1.14
C ILE A 87 2.03 -1.91 -1.27
N ALA A 88 1.19 -2.23 -0.27
CA ALA A 88 -0.18 -1.74 -0.17
C ALA A 88 -0.19 -0.26 0.20
N HIS A 89 -1.11 0.51 -0.39
CA HIS A 89 -1.32 1.94 -0.10
C HIS A 89 -0.03 2.67 0.31
N PRO A 90 1.01 2.73 -0.57
CA PRO A 90 2.34 3.26 -0.25
C PRO A 90 2.31 4.70 0.27
N ASP A 91 1.23 5.39 0.02
CA ASP A 91 0.95 6.78 0.34
C ASP A 91 -0.11 6.96 1.45
N ALA A 92 -0.42 5.91 2.21
CA ALA A 92 -1.32 5.97 3.38
C ALA A 92 -0.84 7.01 4.43
N CYS A 93 0.46 7.27 4.48
CA CYS A 93 1.08 8.32 5.29
C CYS A 93 0.56 9.73 5.00
N MET A 94 -0.17 9.90 3.89
CA MET A 94 -0.75 11.18 3.47
C MET A 94 -2.15 11.44 4.05
N TRP A 95 -2.69 10.52 4.87
CA TRP A 95 -4.08 10.60 5.38
C TRP A 95 -4.42 11.97 5.98
N ILE A 96 -3.60 12.47 6.92
CA ILE A 96 -3.76 13.80 7.50
C ILE A 96 -2.53 14.70 7.27
N TYR A 97 -1.59 14.26 6.42
CA TYR A 97 -0.41 15.07 6.13
C TYR A 97 -0.84 16.39 5.48
N PRO A 98 -0.39 17.55 6.01
CA PRO A 98 -1.07 18.82 5.74
C PRO A 98 -0.93 19.32 4.30
N ARG A 99 0.18 19.03 3.64
CA ARG A 99 0.49 19.56 2.28
C ARG A 99 1.55 18.71 1.57
N ILE A 100 1.70 18.91 0.28
CA ILE A 100 2.77 18.28 -0.51
C ILE A 100 4.04 19.15 -0.45
N ASP A 101 4.86 18.90 0.56
CA ASP A 101 6.14 19.58 0.78
C ASP A 101 7.35 18.77 0.26
N ASP A 102 8.57 19.26 0.50
CA ASP A 102 9.80 18.58 0.08
C ASP A 102 9.98 17.21 0.80
N GLY A 103 9.46 17.07 2.02
CA GLY A 103 9.45 15.80 2.73
C GLY A 103 8.62 14.74 2.01
N VAL A 104 7.43 15.13 1.52
CA VAL A 104 6.55 14.25 0.72
C VAL A 104 7.20 13.88 -0.60
N ARG A 105 7.79 14.84 -1.32
CA ARG A 105 8.50 14.59 -2.59
C ARG A 105 9.65 13.62 -2.39
N THR A 106 10.43 13.81 -1.33
CA THR A 106 11.52 12.90 -0.96
C THR A 106 11.02 11.50 -0.63
N ALA A 107 9.91 11.38 0.13
CA ALA A 107 9.32 10.09 0.47
C ALA A 107 8.79 9.36 -0.77
N ALA A 108 8.08 10.06 -1.66
CA ALA A 108 7.56 9.52 -2.90
C ALA A 108 8.69 8.99 -3.82
N ALA A 109 9.73 9.80 -4.05
CA ALA A 109 10.90 9.41 -4.84
C ALA A 109 11.59 8.18 -4.24
N ARG A 110 11.84 8.15 -2.92
CA ARG A 110 12.45 7.00 -2.26
C ARG A 110 11.60 5.73 -2.36
N ILE A 111 10.29 5.82 -2.22
CA ILE A 111 9.39 4.65 -2.38
C ILE A 111 9.47 4.12 -3.81
N ALA A 112 9.50 4.99 -4.82
CA ALA A 112 9.67 4.59 -6.21
C ALA A 112 11.05 3.95 -6.45
N GLU A 113 12.13 4.52 -5.92
CA GLU A 113 13.48 3.92 -5.98
C GLU A 113 13.52 2.52 -5.33
N ILE A 114 12.88 2.35 -4.17
CA ILE A 114 12.77 1.06 -3.46
C ILE A 114 12.00 0.05 -4.31
N SER A 115 10.83 0.45 -4.83
CA SER A 115 10.00 -0.39 -5.70
C SER A 115 10.80 -0.86 -6.92
N ALA A 116 11.45 0.05 -7.64
CA ALA A 116 12.26 -0.29 -8.81
C ALA A 116 13.47 -1.16 -8.46
N LYS A 117 14.18 -0.87 -7.36
CA LYS A 117 15.38 -1.58 -6.93
C LYS A 117 15.11 -3.03 -6.55
N TYR A 118 13.99 -3.28 -5.86
CA TYR A 118 13.64 -4.61 -5.36
C TYR A 118 12.59 -5.32 -6.22
N ASP A 119 12.12 -4.68 -7.29
CA ASP A 119 11.06 -5.17 -8.18
C ASP A 119 9.76 -5.50 -7.43
N VAL A 120 9.38 -4.64 -6.48
CA VAL A 120 8.17 -4.78 -5.64
C VAL A 120 7.14 -3.76 -6.11
N PRO A 121 5.98 -4.16 -6.70
CA PRO A 121 4.96 -3.26 -7.20
C PRO A 121 4.36 -2.34 -6.13
N LEU A 122 3.86 -1.18 -6.56
CA LEU A 122 3.11 -0.24 -5.73
C LEU A 122 1.60 -0.39 -5.97
N GLU A 123 0.81 -0.41 -4.91
CA GLU A 123 -0.63 -0.51 -5.03
C GLU A 123 -1.28 0.86 -5.26
N ILE A 124 -2.12 0.95 -6.28
CA ILE A 124 -3.14 1.99 -6.43
C ILE A 124 -4.35 1.50 -5.63
N ASN A 125 -4.51 2.01 -4.40
CA ASN A 125 -5.50 1.49 -3.48
C ASN A 125 -6.89 2.14 -3.69
N CYS A 126 -7.91 1.29 -3.82
CA CYS A 126 -9.32 1.69 -3.96
C CYS A 126 -10.08 1.64 -2.62
N GLY A 127 -9.34 1.54 -1.52
CA GLY A 127 -9.86 1.36 -0.17
C GLY A 127 -10.28 2.64 0.53
N SER A 128 -9.93 2.72 1.80
CA SER A 128 -10.44 3.74 2.73
C SER A 128 -10.15 5.18 2.30
N GLY A 129 -9.01 5.44 1.64
CA GLY A 129 -8.65 6.78 1.17
C GLY A 129 -9.68 7.38 0.21
N VAL A 130 -9.99 6.66 -0.87
CA VAL A 130 -10.98 7.13 -1.86
C VAL A 130 -12.42 7.01 -1.36
N ARG A 131 -12.70 6.06 -0.44
CA ARG A 131 -14.04 5.92 0.17
C ARG A 131 -14.38 7.08 1.08
N THR A 132 -13.41 7.64 1.79
CA THR A 132 -13.59 8.84 2.62
C THR A 132 -14.03 10.06 1.81
N GLY A 133 -13.66 10.11 0.52
CA GLY A 133 -13.95 11.22 -0.37
C GLY A 133 -12.87 12.30 -0.35
N LEU A 134 -13.10 13.34 -1.15
CA LEU A 134 -12.17 14.48 -1.23
C LEU A 134 -12.17 15.28 0.08
N SER A 135 -10.99 15.62 0.55
CA SER A 135 -10.76 16.41 1.76
C SER A 135 -9.93 17.65 1.47
N GLN A 136 -10.17 18.73 2.23
CA GLN A 136 -9.39 19.96 2.13
C GLN A 136 -8.10 19.83 2.92
N TYR A 137 -6.97 20.05 2.26
CA TYR A 137 -5.63 20.18 2.85
C TYR A 137 -5.14 21.63 2.71
N GLU A 138 -3.97 21.95 3.24
CA GLU A 138 -3.46 23.33 3.22
C GLU A 138 -3.23 23.86 1.80
N ASP A 139 -2.79 23.01 0.87
CA ASP A 139 -2.39 23.36 -0.49
C ASP A 139 -3.34 22.89 -1.58
N CYS A 140 -4.21 21.90 -1.30
CA CYS A 140 -5.09 21.31 -2.31
C CYS A 140 -6.31 20.60 -1.72
N VAL A 141 -7.22 20.22 -2.61
CA VAL A 141 -8.31 19.28 -2.34
C VAL A 141 -7.93 17.94 -2.95
N ARG A 142 -7.85 16.87 -2.17
CA ARG A 142 -7.49 15.53 -2.65
C ARG A 142 -8.12 14.44 -1.82
N TYR A 143 -8.05 13.22 -2.29
CA TYR A 143 -8.27 12.05 -1.44
C TYR A 143 -7.14 11.93 -0.40
N PRO A 144 -7.39 11.32 0.77
CA PRO A 144 -6.33 10.96 1.71
C PRO A 144 -5.21 10.15 1.03
N TYR A 145 -5.58 9.13 0.26
CA TYR A 145 -4.78 8.40 -0.71
C TYR A 145 -5.72 7.76 -1.76
N PRO A 146 -5.28 7.37 -2.97
CA PRO A 146 -3.94 7.62 -3.52
C PRO A 146 -3.66 9.11 -3.75
N VAL A 147 -2.35 9.46 -3.76
CA VAL A 147 -1.87 10.83 -4.00
C VAL A 147 -0.93 10.85 -5.21
N CYS A 148 -1.25 11.65 -6.21
CA CYS A 148 -0.64 11.65 -7.54
C CYS A 148 0.89 11.63 -7.54
N ILE A 149 1.55 12.43 -6.69
CA ILE A 149 3.02 12.55 -6.64
C ILE A 149 3.74 11.21 -6.45
N PHE A 150 3.17 10.27 -5.68
CA PHE A 150 3.77 8.95 -5.48
C PHE A 150 3.78 8.12 -6.77
N PHE A 151 2.74 8.27 -7.58
CA PHE A 151 2.59 7.55 -8.85
C PHE A 151 3.27 8.27 -10.02
N GLU A 152 3.45 9.59 -9.95
CA GLU A 152 4.35 10.33 -10.86
C GLU A 152 5.78 9.82 -10.71
N GLU A 153 6.27 9.68 -9.47
CA GLU A 153 7.59 9.10 -9.19
C GLU A 153 7.66 7.63 -9.60
N ALA A 154 6.61 6.83 -9.35
CA ALA A 154 6.54 5.45 -9.79
C ALA A 154 6.66 5.32 -11.33
N ALA A 155 5.94 6.15 -12.08
CA ALA A 155 6.03 6.20 -13.54
C ALA A 155 7.43 6.62 -14.00
N ALA A 156 8.00 7.65 -13.39
CA ALA A 156 9.35 8.15 -13.73
C ALA A 156 10.45 7.09 -13.50
N HIS A 157 10.27 6.19 -12.53
CA HIS A 157 11.20 5.09 -12.22
C HIS A 157 10.84 3.77 -12.93
N GLY A 158 9.77 3.73 -13.73
CA GLY A 158 9.31 2.52 -14.43
C GLY A 158 8.82 1.42 -13.49
N CYS A 159 8.30 1.80 -12.32
CA CYS A 159 7.76 0.85 -11.35
C CYS A 159 6.53 0.13 -11.90
N ARG A 160 6.36 -1.14 -11.49
CA ARG A 160 5.08 -1.83 -11.68
C ARG A 160 4.06 -1.31 -10.67
N ALA A 161 2.80 -1.24 -11.08
CA ALA A 161 1.69 -0.93 -10.20
C ALA A 161 0.67 -2.08 -10.21
N VAL A 162 -0.11 -2.18 -9.16
CA VAL A 162 -1.24 -3.11 -9.05
C VAL A 162 -2.45 -2.34 -8.54
N LEU A 163 -3.64 -2.74 -8.97
CA LEU A 163 -4.89 -2.17 -8.45
C LEU A 163 -5.39 -3.03 -7.29
N GLY A 164 -5.48 -2.44 -6.09
CA GLY A 164 -5.98 -3.12 -4.89
C GLY A 164 -7.35 -2.60 -4.47
N LEU A 165 -8.28 -3.51 -4.21
CA LEU A 165 -9.65 -3.13 -3.83
C LEU A 165 -9.80 -2.90 -2.32
N ASP A 166 -8.98 -3.55 -1.51
CA ASP A 166 -8.99 -3.44 -0.04
C ASP A 166 -10.42 -3.51 0.54
N ILE A 167 -11.16 -4.55 0.13
CA ILE A 167 -12.58 -4.71 0.43
C ILE A 167 -12.79 -5.35 1.79
N HIS A 168 -13.48 -4.62 2.69
CA HIS A 168 -13.89 -5.09 4.01
C HIS A 168 -15.41 -5.30 4.14
N ASP A 169 -16.20 -4.85 3.16
CA ASP A 169 -17.65 -5.09 3.08
C ASP A 169 -17.98 -5.72 1.72
N PRO A 170 -18.60 -6.93 1.67
CA PRO A 170 -18.96 -7.59 0.43
C PRO A 170 -19.80 -6.74 -0.55
N LYS A 171 -20.53 -5.74 -0.06
CA LYS A 171 -21.31 -4.82 -0.91
C LYS A 171 -20.44 -4.01 -1.86
N LEU A 172 -19.18 -3.78 -1.51
CA LEU A 172 -18.23 -3.00 -2.32
C LEU A 172 -17.80 -3.73 -3.60
N PHE A 173 -18.03 -5.05 -3.72
CA PHE A 173 -17.83 -5.78 -4.97
C PHE A 173 -18.80 -5.41 -6.08
N PHE A 174 -19.89 -4.71 -5.76
CA PHE A 174 -20.95 -4.39 -6.73
C PHE A 174 -20.88 -2.95 -7.26
N THR A 175 -19.75 -2.26 -7.07
CA THR A 175 -19.58 -0.88 -7.56
C THR A 175 -18.14 -0.65 -8.05
N ASP A 176 -18.02 0.04 -9.18
CA ASP A 176 -16.74 0.49 -9.74
C ASP A 176 -16.39 1.91 -9.28
N GLU A 177 -17.20 2.51 -8.41
CA GLU A 177 -17.07 3.92 -8.01
C GLU A 177 -15.66 4.20 -7.44
N TYR A 178 -15.19 3.35 -6.54
CA TYR A 178 -13.91 3.56 -5.85
C TYR A 178 -12.71 3.22 -6.73
N ILE A 179 -12.86 2.25 -7.63
CA ILE A 179 -11.89 1.98 -8.70
C ILE A 179 -11.73 3.22 -9.58
N ASN A 180 -12.84 3.78 -10.06
CA ASN A 180 -12.83 4.97 -10.91
C ASN A 180 -12.24 6.19 -10.20
N ARG A 181 -12.52 6.38 -8.90
CA ARG A 181 -11.90 7.44 -8.08
C ARG A 181 -10.38 7.27 -7.99
N ALA A 182 -9.91 6.07 -7.67
CA ALA A 182 -8.46 5.80 -7.55
C ALA A 182 -7.75 5.98 -8.90
N LEU A 183 -8.32 5.44 -9.98
CA LEU A 183 -7.76 5.58 -11.32
C LEU A 183 -7.74 7.03 -11.81
N SER A 184 -8.72 7.86 -11.42
CA SER A 184 -8.73 9.29 -11.78
C SER A 184 -7.55 10.08 -11.19
N VAL A 185 -6.94 9.59 -10.10
CA VAL A 185 -5.74 10.23 -9.48
C VAL A 185 -4.49 9.99 -10.32
N VAL A 186 -4.42 8.86 -11.02
CA VAL A 186 -3.26 8.43 -11.81
C VAL A 186 -3.51 8.56 -13.31
N GLU A 187 -4.60 9.20 -13.71
CA GLU A 187 -4.97 9.38 -15.10
C GLU A 187 -3.86 10.13 -15.88
N GLY A 188 -3.47 9.57 -17.02
CA GLY A 188 -2.44 10.13 -17.89
C GLY A 188 -1.00 9.81 -17.48
N LEU A 189 -0.76 9.09 -16.39
CA LEU A 189 0.56 8.59 -16.03
C LEU A 189 0.87 7.30 -16.82
N ASP A 190 2.12 7.17 -17.26
CA ASP A 190 2.62 5.96 -17.94
C ASP A 190 3.02 4.90 -16.89
N LEU A 191 2.01 4.29 -16.28
CA LEU A 191 2.18 3.25 -15.27
C LEU A 191 2.05 1.85 -15.89
N ASN A 192 2.91 0.95 -15.48
CA ASN A 192 2.86 -0.48 -15.82
C ASN A 192 1.94 -1.21 -14.80
N ILE A 193 0.63 -1.20 -15.07
CA ILE A 193 -0.43 -1.81 -14.23
C ILE A 193 -0.70 -3.24 -14.68
#